data_ebfe8d7758da67f023c38a02407f4d85
#
_entry.id   ebfe8d7758da67f023c38a02407f4d85
#
_cell.length_a   1.000
_cell.length_b   1.000
_cell.length_c   1.000
_cell.angle_alpha   90.00
_cell.angle_beta   90.00
_cell.angle_gamma   90.00
#
_symmetry.space_group_name_H-M   'P 1'
#
loop_
_entity.id
_entity.type
_entity.pdbx_description
1 polymer ?
#
loop_
_entity_poly.entity_id
_entity_poly.type
_entity_poly.pdbx_seq_one_letter_code
_entity_poly.pdbx_strand_id
1 'polypeptide(L)'
;MLKILRKKEGQKGFTLIELMIVIAIIGILAAIAIPQFVSYRQKGYNTDAKGELKSFYTACQAYYADNPTASGNCSTTMVSATFIPSSAITFTPAGGMVMNGTTSSHSSGTSTYTIGSSGNITP
;
A
#
# COMPACT_ATOMS: atom_id res chain seq x y z
N MET A 1 12.72 52.72 39.18
CA MET A 1 11.32 52.52 38.80
C MET A 1 11.06 51.02 38.73
N LEU A 2 10.50 50.44 39.74
CA LEU A 2 10.06 49.07 39.77
C LEU A 2 8.70 48.98 39.11
N LYS A 3 8.64 48.51 37.83
CA LYS A 3 7.37 48.12 37.19
C LYS A 3 6.90 46.85 37.91
N ILE A 4 5.89 47.02 38.75
CA ILE A 4 5.10 45.96 39.37
C ILE A 4 4.58 45.10 38.22
N LEU A 5 5.13 43.86 38.11
CA LEU A 5 4.53 42.81 37.28
C LEU A 5 3.14 42.52 37.87
N ARG A 6 2.13 43.13 37.27
CA ARG A 6 0.73 42.84 37.55
C ARG A 6 0.50 41.35 37.24
N LYS A 7 0.49 40.54 38.28
CA LYS A 7 0.02 39.15 38.23
C LYS A 7 -1.42 39.22 37.73
N LYS A 8 -1.65 38.77 36.49
CA LYS A 8 -3.01 38.58 35.99
C LYS A 8 -3.67 37.49 36.84
N GLU A 9 -4.41 37.89 37.85
CA GLU A 9 -5.34 37.02 38.56
C GLU A 9 -6.42 36.60 37.59
N GLY A 10 -6.52 35.29 37.34
CA GLY A 10 -7.56 34.69 36.49
C GLY A 10 -7.14 33.63 35.50
N GLN A 11 -5.87 33.38 35.28
CA GLN A 11 -5.46 32.24 34.48
C GLN A 11 -5.39 31.00 35.37
N LYS A 12 -6.41 30.16 35.28
CA LYS A 12 -6.35 28.80 35.82
C LYS A 12 -5.33 28.01 34.96
N GLY A 13 -4.15 27.80 35.50
CA GLY A 13 -3.14 26.92 34.90
C GLY A 13 -3.54 25.46 35.04
N PHE A 14 -3.11 24.61 34.11
CA PHE A 14 -3.25 23.16 34.21
C PHE A 14 -2.44 22.64 35.44
N THR A 15 -3.00 21.67 36.10
CA THR A 15 -2.29 20.95 37.17
C THR A 15 -1.35 19.91 36.53
N LEU A 16 -0.25 19.60 37.25
CA LEU A 16 0.70 18.58 36.78
C LEU A 16 0.01 17.21 36.65
N ILE A 17 -0.92 16.88 37.53
CA ILE A 17 -1.63 15.60 37.48
C ILE A 17 -2.59 15.51 36.29
N GLU A 18 -3.23 16.59 35.87
CA GLU A 18 -4.08 16.63 34.69
C GLU A 18 -3.25 16.31 33.43
N LEU A 19 -2.05 16.88 33.33
CA LEU A 19 -1.15 16.59 32.21
C LEU A 19 -0.66 15.14 32.26
N MET A 20 -0.32 14.62 33.44
CA MET A 20 0.15 13.24 33.59
C MET A 20 -0.91 12.21 33.19
N ILE A 21 -2.17 12.43 33.56
CA ILE A 21 -3.28 11.54 33.18
C ILE A 21 -3.46 11.53 31.67
N VAL A 22 -3.40 12.69 31.03
CA VAL A 22 -3.56 12.79 29.55
C VAL A 22 -2.48 12.02 28.80
N ILE A 23 -1.21 12.22 29.15
CA ILE A 23 -0.12 11.49 28.49
C ILE A 23 -0.17 9.98 28.76
N ALA A 24 -0.61 9.58 29.95
CA ALA A 24 -0.78 8.16 30.29
C ALA A 24 -1.86 7.52 29.41
N ILE A 25 -3.01 8.18 29.23
CA ILE A 25 -4.10 7.70 28.38
C ILE A 25 -3.64 7.62 26.90
N ILE A 26 -2.98 8.68 26.40
CA ILE A 26 -2.45 8.70 25.05
C ILE A 26 -1.44 7.56 24.85
N GLY A 27 -0.57 7.30 25.81
CA GLY A 27 0.40 6.20 25.78
C GLY A 27 -0.27 4.83 25.66
N ILE A 28 -1.32 4.58 26.43
CA ILE A 28 -2.07 3.31 26.36
C ILE A 28 -2.77 3.16 25.01
N LEU A 29 -3.43 4.21 24.52
CA LEU A 29 -4.11 4.18 23.22
C LEU A 29 -3.14 3.99 22.08
N ALA A 30 -1.99 4.68 22.10
CA ALA A 30 -0.95 4.55 21.09
C ALA A 30 -0.34 3.14 21.05
N ALA A 31 -0.14 2.50 22.20
CA ALA A 31 0.41 1.15 22.29
C ALA A 31 -0.45 0.12 21.54
N ILE A 32 -1.77 0.32 21.51
CA ILE A 32 -2.70 -0.56 20.80
C ILE A 32 -2.84 -0.13 19.31
N ALA A 33 -2.91 1.18 19.06
CA ALA A 33 -3.23 1.72 17.74
C ALA A 33 -2.09 1.58 16.73
N ILE A 34 -0.83 1.77 17.15
CA ILE A 34 0.32 1.75 16.24
C ILE A 34 0.51 0.40 15.55
N PRO A 35 0.57 -0.76 16.24
CA PRO A 35 0.74 -2.05 15.58
C PRO A 35 -0.43 -2.40 14.65
N GLN A 36 -1.65 -2.02 15.01
CA GLN A 36 -2.81 -2.19 14.14
C GLN A 36 -2.69 -1.36 12.87
N PHE A 37 -2.28 -0.11 12.97
CA PHE A 37 -2.08 0.77 11.82
C PHE A 37 -1.04 0.22 10.85
N VAL A 38 0.09 -0.30 11.34
CA VAL A 38 1.12 -0.94 10.51
C VAL A 38 0.54 -2.15 9.77
N SER A 39 -0.22 -3.00 10.45
CA SER A 39 -0.88 -4.15 9.84
C SER A 39 -1.86 -3.75 8.73
N TYR A 40 -2.67 -2.71 8.95
CA TYR A 40 -3.59 -2.19 7.92
C TYR A 40 -2.85 -1.61 6.71
N ARG A 41 -1.75 -0.90 6.92
CA ARG A 41 -0.92 -0.39 5.82
C ARG A 41 -0.37 -1.54 4.97
N GLN A 42 0.14 -2.60 5.59
CA GLN A 42 0.63 -3.76 4.86
C GLN A 42 -0.46 -4.45 4.04
N LYS A 43 -1.67 -4.57 4.60
CA LYS A 43 -2.83 -5.07 3.84
C LYS A 43 -3.17 -4.18 2.64
N GLY A 44 -3.06 -2.86 2.79
CA GLY A 44 -3.20 -1.90 1.69
C GLY A 44 -2.21 -2.16 0.57
N TYR A 45 -0.93 -2.22 0.88
CA TYR A 45 0.13 -2.52 -0.10
C TYR A 45 -0.06 -3.86 -0.81
N ASN A 46 -0.48 -4.88 -0.08
CA ASN A 46 -0.80 -6.18 -0.66
C ASN A 46 -2.01 -6.10 -1.61
N THR A 47 -3.03 -5.32 -1.25
CA THR A 47 -4.20 -5.10 -2.11
C THR A 47 -3.84 -4.35 -3.38
N ASP A 48 -2.95 -3.36 -3.30
CA ASP A 48 -2.45 -2.63 -4.45
C ASP A 48 -1.71 -3.57 -5.43
N ALA A 49 -0.81 -4.42 -4.92
CA ALA A 49 -0.11 -5.41 -5.74
C ALA A 49 -1.08 -6.36 -6.46
N LYS A 50 -2.12 -6.82 -5.75
CA LYS A 50 -3.16 -7.69 -6.32
C LYS A 50 -3.99 -6.95 -7.38
N GLY A 51 -4.38 -5.72 -7.12
CA GLY A 51 -5.19 -4.89 -8.03
C GLY A 51 -4.43 -4.55 -9.30
N GLU A 52 -3.16 -4.13 -9.18
CA GLU A 52 -2.33 -3.86 -10.36
C GLU A 52 -2.02 -5.12 -11.16
N LEU A 53 -1.83 -6.28 -10.51
CA LEU A 53 -1.66 -7.55 -11.22
C LEU A 53 -2.89 -7.88 -12.07
N LYS A 54 -4.09 -7.61 -11.57
CA LYS A 54 -5.33 -7.81 -12.34
C LYS A 54 -5.42 -6.85 -13.53
N SER A 55 -5.04 -5.61 -13.34
CA SER A 55 -5.00 -4.61 -14.41
C SER A 55 -3.96 -4.96 -15.47
N PHE A 56 -2.78 -5.40 -15.06
CA PHE A 56 -1.73 -5.88 -15.95
C PHE A 56 -2.18 -7.11 -16.76
N TYR A 57 -2.80 -8.08 -16.09
CA TYR A 57 -3.39 -9.24 -16.76
C TYR A 57 -4.37 -8.84 -17.85
N THR A 58 -5.30 -7.93 -17.54
CA THR A 58 -6.32 -7.47 -18.49
C THR A 58 -5.68 -6.74 -19.69
N ALA A 59 -4.69 -5.89 -19.44
CA ALA A 59 -3.95 -5.19 -20.49
C ALA A 59 -3.19 -6.16 -21.41
N CYS A 60 -2.57 -7.18 -20.84
CA CYS A 60 -1.88 -8.22 -21.61
C CYS A 60 -2.85 -9.05 -22.46
N GLN A 61 -4.00 -9.43 -21.91
CA GLN A 61 -5.03 -10.16 -22.68
C GLN A 61 -5.55 -9.32 -23.87
N ALA A 62 -5.77 -8.02 -23.67
CA ALA A 62 -6.13 -7.12 -24.75
C ALA A 62 -5.03 -7.03 -25.82
N TYR A 63 -3.78 -6.90 -25.40
CA TYR A 63 -2.64 -6.88 -26.31
C TYR A 63 -2.56 -8.15 -27.19
N TYR A 64 -2.71 -9.33 -26.60
CA TYR A 64 -2.71 -10.59 -27.37
C TYR A 64 -3.94 -10.76 -28.26
N ALA A 65 -5.08 -10.21 -27.88
CA ALA A 65 -6.27 -10.21 -28.74
C ALA A 65 -6.04 -9.36 -30.00
N ASP A 66 -5.35 -8.22 -29.86
CA ASP A 66 -5.02 -7.32 -30.96
C ASP A 66 -3.81 -7.83 -31.79
N ASN A 67 -2.96 -8.67 -31.20
CA ASN A 67 -1.73 -9.20 -31.82
C ASN A 67 -1.70 -10.74 -31.75
N PRO A 68 -2.53 -11.45 -32.52
CA PRO A 68 -2.66 -12.92 -32.41
C PRO A 68 -1.41 -13.71 -32.79
N THR A 69 -0.44 -13.09 -33.45
CA THR A 69 0.86 -13.68 -33.76
C THR A 69 1.94 -13.43 -32.70
N ALA A 70 1.64 -12.58 -31.69
CA ALA A 70 2.56 -12.32 -30.62
C ALA A 70 2.74 -13.57 -29.75
N SER A 71 3.97 -13.82 -29.33
CA SER A 71 4.33 -14.97 -28.50
C SER A 71 5.30 -14.53 -27.40
N GLY A 72 5.45 -15.37 -26.37
CA GLY A 72 6.30 -15.09 -25.23
C GLY A 72 5.56 -14.45 -24.07
N ASN A 73 6.30 -14.00 -23.05
CA ASN A 73 5.73 -13.42 -21.85
C ASN A 73 5.35 -11.95 -22.10
N CYS A 74 4.18 -11.57 -21.62
CA CYS A 74 3.77 -10.17 -21.63
C CYS A 74 4.69 -9.35 -20.72
N SER A 75 5.16 -8.22 -21.21
CA SER A 75 5.95 -7.27 -20.42
C SER A 75 5.22 -5.94 -20.27
N THR A 76 5.59 -5.16 -19.27
CA THR A 76 5.04 -3.82 -19.05
C THR A 76 5.31 -2.87 -20.21
N THR A 77 6.39 -3.11 -20.97
CA THR A 77 6.71 -2.32 -22.17
C THR A 77 5.76 -2.61 -23.32
N MET A 78 5.26 -3.84 -23.47
CA MET A 78 4.31 -4.22 -24.54
C MET A 78 2.93 -3.56 -24.31
N VAL A 79 2.55 -3.34 -23.06
CA VAL A 79 1.25 -2.77 -22.68
C VAL A 79 1.33 -1.33 -22.19
N SER A 80 2.45 -0.66 -22.41
CA SER A 80 2.71 0.71 -21.90
C SER A 80 1.72 1.77 -22.39
N ALA A 81 1.00 1.51 -23.49
CA ALA A 81 -0.07 2.39 -23.97
C ALA A 81 -1.38 2.29 -23.14
N THR A 82 -1.61 1.15 -22.50
CA THR A 82 -2.84 0.84 -21.77
C THR A 82 -2.64 0.63 -20.27
N PHE A 83 -1.43 0.34 -19.85
CA PHE A 83 -1.08 0.07 -18.44
C PHE A 83 0.27 0.68 -18.08
N ILE A 84 0.26 1.52 -17.04
CA ILE A 84 1.47 2.10 -16.44
C ILE A 84 1.56 1.60 -15.02
N PRO A 85 2.55 0.75 -14.68
CA PRO A 85 2.71 0.23 -13.34
C PRO A 85 3.15 1.32 -12.34
N SER A 86 2.74 1.19 -11.11
CA SER A 86 3.32 1.95 -10.00
C SER A 86 4.79 1.57 -9.81
N SER A 87 5.65 2.53 -9.51
CA SER A 87 7.08 2.31 -9.23
C SER A 87 7.34 1.44 -7.99
N ALA A 88 6.34 1.28 -7.12
CA ALA A 88 6.42 0.47 -5.91
C ALA A 88 6.10 -1.01 -6.16
N ILE A 89 5.60 -1.37 -7.34
CA ILE A 89 5.17 -2.74 -7.66
C ILE A 89 6.12 -3.34 -8.70
N THR A 90 6.58 -4.54 -8.39
CA THR A 90 7.43 -5.33 -9.27
C THR A 90 6.61 -6.46 -9.87
N PHE A 91 6.66 -6.59 -11.20
CA PHE A 91 6.07 -7.70 -11.95
C PHE A 91 7.17 -8.65 -12.44
N THR A 92 6.92 -9.95 -12.31
CA THR A 92 7.75 -10.99 -12.94
C THR A 92 6.88 -11.76 -13.92
N PRO A 93 6.96 -11.43 -15.22
CA PRO A 93 6.14 -12.07 -16.25
C PRO A 93 6.50 -13.54 -16.45
N ALA A 94 5.50 -14.40 -16.62
CA ALA A 94 5.67 -15.83 -16.91
C ALA A 94 4.47 -16.37 -17.71
N GLY A 95 4.59 -17.59 -18.23
CA GLY A 95 3.48 -18.37 -18.77
C GLY A 95 2.94 -17.91 -20.14
N GLY A 96 3.63 -17.05 -20.85
CA GLY A 96 3.21 -16.60 -22.18
C GLY A 96 1.83 -15.93 -22.20
N MET A 97 1.03 -16.24 -23.22
CA MET A 97 -0.32 -15.64 -23.41
C MET A 97 -1.30 -15.90 -22.27
N VAL A 98 -1.18 -17.00 -21.56
CA VAL A 98 -2.04 -17.34 -20.42
C VAL A 98 -1.56 -16.71 -19.11
N MET A 99 -0.36 -16.15 -19.09
CA MET A 99 0.28 -15.48 -17.96
C MET A 99 0.37 -16.32 -16.68
N ASN A 100 0.25 -17.65 -16.79
CA ASN A 100 0.32 -18.54 -15.65
C ASN A 100 1.71 -18.45 -14.97
N GLY A 101 1.71 -18.20 -13.68
CA GLY A 101 2.94 -17.97 -12.91
C GLY A 101 3.46 -16.54 -12.95
N THR A 102 2.80 -15.62 -13.64
CA THR A 102 3.14 -14.18 -13.53
C THR A 102 2.87 -13.69 -12.13
N THR A 103 3.85 -13.02 -11.54
CA THR A 103 3.75 -12.55 -10.15
C THR A 103 3.82 -11.03 -10.05
N SER A 104 3.27 -10.52 -8.96
CA SER A 104 3.45 -9.15 -8.52
C SER A 104 3.70 -9.06 -7.02
N SER A 105 4.49 -8.10 -6.62
CA SER A 105 4.71 -7.77 -5.21
C SER A 105 4.91 -6.27 -5.03
N HIS A 106 4.44 -5.74 -3.92
CA HIS A 106 4.70 -4.35 -3.53
C HIS A 106 5.96 -4.29 -2.67
N SER A 107 6.83 -3.29 -2.88
CA SER A 107 8.11 -3.13 -2.16
C SER A 107 7.96 -3.03 -0.63
N SER A 108 6.83 -2.54 -0.15
CA SER A 108 6.49 -2.44 1.28
C SER A 108 5.41 -3.43 1.70
N GLY A 109 4.98 -4.32 0.81
CA GLY A 109 4.03 -5.40 1.10
C GLY A 109 4.72 -6.63 1.68
N THR A 110 3.92 -7.58 2.10
CA THR A 110 4.39 -8.86 2.68
C THR A 110 4.00 -10.07 1.85
N SER A 111 3.18 -9.87 0.81
CA SER A 111 2.66 -10.95 -0.03
C SER A 111 3.05 -10.75 -1.49
N THR A 112 3.35 -11.86 -2.15
CA THR A 112 3.50 -11.94 -3.61
C THR A 112 2.28 -12.62 -4.18
N TYR A 113 1.66 -12.01 -5.18
CA TYR A 113 0.47 -12.56 -5.85
C TYR A 113 0.85 -13.20 -7.16
N THR A 114 0.22 -14.31 -7.49
CA THR A 114 0.50 -15.12 -8.69
C THR A 114 -0.77 -15.32 -9.50
N ILE A 115 -0.66 -15.24 -10.82
CA ILE A 115 -1.74 -15.58 -11.75
C ILE A 115 -1.71 -17.07 -12.01
N GLY A 116 -2.83 -17.75 -11.80
CA GLY A 116 -3.04 -19.15 -12.18
C GLY A 116 -3.45 -19.32 -13.64
N SER A 117 -3.47 -20.55 -14.12
CA SER A 117 -3.79 -20.91 -15.50
C SER A 117 -5.17 -20.47 -15.99
N SER A 118 -6.12 -20.26 -15.07
CA SER A 118 -7.48 -19.76 -15.34
C SER A 118 -7.63 -18.24 -15.14
N GLY A 119 -6.52 -17.51 -14.91
CA GLY A 119 -6.54 -16.08 -14.65
C GLY A 119 -6.98 -15.69 -13.21
N ASN A 120 -7.09 -16.67 -12.33
CA ASN A 120 -7.29 -16.43 -10.90
C ASN A 120 -6.00 -15.91 -10.25
N ILE A 121 -6.13 -15.04 -9.26
CA ILE A 121 -4.99 -14.47 -8.53
C ILE A 121 -4.98 -15.02 -7.11
N THR A 122 -3.89 -15.66 -6.75
CA THR A 122 -3.64 -16.23 -5.42
C THR A 122 -2.40 -15.59 -4.78
N PRO A 123 -2.34 -15.49 -3.43
CA PRO A 123 -1.14 -15.06 -2.72
C PRO A 123 -0.02 -16.09 -2.88
#